data_0359f5b2d612e739c3dfda14876edda4
#
_entry.id   0359f5b2d612e739c3dfda14876edda4
#
_cell.length_a   1.000
_cell.length_b   1.000
_cell.length_c   1.000
_cell.angle_alpha   90.00
_cell.angle_beta   90.00
_cell.angle_gamma   90.00
#
_symmetry.space_group_name_H-M   'P 1'
#
loop_
_entity.id
_entity.type
_entity.pdbx_description
1 polymer ?
#
loop_
_entity_poly.entity_id
_entity_poly.type
_entity_poly.pdbx_seq_one_letter_code
_entity_poly.pdbx_strand_id
1 'polypeptide(L)'
;MNIDLNKYTEFVNQVTSNESNYLKTMAGRLYDIEATTAQNGIPVNISLLLTAGMGLSSEGGEFNEIVKKLVFQGKQYNEDIKFHLMRELGDIIFYWTNACRSLGLDPNKVIEENVNKLQSRYPDGKFNAFQSENRKQGDL
;
A
#
# COMPACT_ATOMS: atom_id res chain seq x y z
N MET A 1 -5.95 -7.69 34.75
CA MET A 1 -4.66 -8.01 34.07
C MET A 1 -3.74 -6.83 34.31
N ASN A 2 -2.62 -7.03 35.00
CA ASN A 2 -1.60 -5.97 35.15
C ASN A 2 -0.73 -6.01 33.89
N ILE A 3 -0.80 -4.97 33.08
CA ILE A 3 0.06 -4.81 31.91
C ILE A 3 1.38 -4.18 32.38
N ASP A 4 2.48 -4.87 32.14
CA ASP A 4 3.84 -4.37 32.38
C ASP A 4 4.42 -3.89 31.03
N LEU A 5 4.37 -2.58 30.82
CA LEU A 5 4.85 -1.96 29.59
C LEU A 5 6.37 -2.11 29.40
N ASN A 6 7.14 -2.27 30.46
CA ASN A 6 8.59 -2.46 30.35
C ASN A 6 8.88 -3.84 29.72
N LYS A 7 8.26 -4.90 30.25
CA LYS A 7 8.38 -6.25 29.68
C LYS A 7 7.86 -6.31 28.24
N TYR A 8 6.77 -5.60 27.95
CA TYR A 8 6.27 -5.53 26.58
C TYR A 8 7.27 -4.83 25.66
N THR A 9 7.88 -3.73 26.10
CA THR A 9 8.92 -3.01 25.35
C THR A 9 10.15 -3.90 25.09
N GLU A 10 10.59 -4.66 26.07
CA GLU A 10 11.67 -5.63 25.90
C GLU A 10 11.33 -6.69 24.85
N PHE A 11 10.12 -7.25 24.91
CA PHE A 11 9.63 -8.21 23.91
C PHE A 11 9.57 -7.58 22.51
N VAL A 12 8.99 -6.38 22.35
CA VAL A 12 8.94 -5.67 21.07
C VAL A 12 10.34 -5.45 20.51
N ASN A 13 11.30 -5.05 21.33
CA ASN A 13 12.68 -4.85 20.91
C ASN A 13 13.32 -6.16 20.39
N GLN A 14 13.02 -7.29 21.02
CA GLN A 14 13.54 -8.61 20.61
C GLN A 14 12.99 -9.08 19.25
N VAL A 15 11.73 -8.74 18.93
CA VAL A 15 11.07 -9.15 17.69
C VAL A 15 11.16 -8.10 16.56
N THR A 16 11.74 -6.95 16.83
CA THR A 16 11.99 -5.90 15.83
C THR A 16 13.28 -6.20 15.06
N SER A 17 13.22 -6.11 13.72
CA SER A 17 14.36 -6.45 12.87
C SER A 17 15.54 -5.48 13.04
N ASN A 18 16.72 -5.94 12.68
CA ASN A 18 17.94 -5.10 12.70
C ASN A 18 17.86 -3.94 11.71
N GLU A 19 17.18 -4.13 10.59
CA GLU A 19 16.94 -3.07 9.59
C GLU A 19 16.11 -1.93 10.16
N SER A 20 15.16 -2.25 11.06
CA SER A 20 14.35 -1.23 11.75
C SER A 20 15.12 -0.52 12.87
N ASN A 21 16.06 -1.21 13.51
CA ASN A 21 16.81 -0.67 14.65
C ASN A 21 18.07 0.09 14.23
N TYR A 22 18.69 -0.25 13.10
CA TYR A 22 20.02 0.28 12.73
C TYR A 22 20.03 0.80 11.30
N LEU A 23 20.22 2.11 11.14
CA LEU A 23 20.29 2.77 9.83
C LEU A 23 21.29 2.13 8.89
N LYS A 24 22.48 1.74 9.37
CA LYS A 24 23.51 1.11 8.54
C LYS A 24 23.04 -0.22 7.97
N THR A 25 22.35 -1.03 8.76
CA THR A 25 21.79 -2.32 8.31
C THR A 25 20.69 -2.11 7.30
N MET A 26 19.78 -1.16 7.55
CA MET A 26 18.74 -0.75 6.60
C MET A 26 19.35 -0.29 5.27
N ALA A 27 20.30 0.62 5.31
CA ALA A 27 20.96 1.13 4.11
C ALA A 27 21.64 -0.02 3.32
N GLY A 28 22.38 -0.89 4.00
CA GLY A 28 22.98 -2.09 3.39
C GLY A 28 21.93 -2.95 2.69
N ARG A 29 20.81 -3.23 3.35
CA ARG A 29 19.69 -4.00 2.77
C ARG A 29 19.10 -3.35 1.51
N LEU A 30 18.95 -2.02 1.51
CA LEU A 30 18.44 -1.31 0.34
C LEU A 30 19.38 -1.42 -0.86
N TYR A 31 20.69 -1.26 -0.64
CA TYR A 31 21.70 -1.45 -1.69
C TYR A 31 21.73 -2.89 -2.21
N ASP A 32 21.63 -3.88 -1.33
CA ASP A 32 21.59 -5.31 -1.71
C ASP A 32 20.36 -5.63 -2.59
N ILE A 33 19.21 -5.06 -2.28
CA ILE A 33 17.99 -5.22 -3.09
C ILE A 33 18.23 -4.65 -4.50
N GLU A 34 18.68 -3.42 -4.63
CA GLU A 34 18.93 -2.80 -5.93
C GLU A 34 19.97 -3.60 -6.74
N ALA A 35 21.08 -4.00 -6.13
CA ALA A 35 22.14 -4.77 -6.79
C ALA A 35 21.63 -6.15 -7.24
N THR A 36 20.95 -6.88 -6.37
CA THR A 36 20.45 -8.23 -6.66
C THR A 36 19.37 -8.21 -7.74
N THR A 37 18.43 -7.27 -7.68
CA THR A 37 17.36 -7.17 -8.68
C THR A 37 17.90 -6.76 -10.05
N ALA A 38 18.89 -5.87 -10.10
CA ALA A 38 19.57 -5.50 -11.34
C ALA A 38 20.30 -6.71 -11.96
N GLN A 39 21.03 -7.51 -11.16
CA GLN A 39 21.69 -8.74 -11.61
C GLN A 39 20.72 -9.77 -12.16
N ASN A 40 19.53 -9.85 -11.58
CA ASN A 40 18.48 -10.78 -12.01
C ASN A 40 17.66 -10.27 -13.22
N GLY A 41 17.98 -9.10 -13.77
CA GLY A 41 17.25 -8.50 -14.90
C GLY A 41 15.88 -7.92 -14.57
N ILE A 42 15.57 -7.73 -13.29
CA ILE A 42 14.33 -7.13 -12.78
C ILE A 42 14.61 -5.95 -11.87
N PRO A 43 15.29 -4.89 -12.36
CA PRO A 43 15.75 -3.78 -11.51
C PRO A 43 14.58 -3.08 -10.83
N VAL A 44 14.78 -2.70 -9.57
CA VAL A 44 13.86 -1.89 -8.78
C VAL A 44 14.54 -0.61 -8.31
N ASN A 45 13.81 0.52 -8.36
CA ASN A 45 14.23 1.72 -7.64
C ASN A 45 13.63 1.67 -6.23
N ILE A 46 14.40 1.15 -5.28
CA ILE A 46 13.90 0.90 -3.92
C ILE A 46 13.59 2.21 -3.18
N SER A 47 14.32 3.28 -3.43
CA SER A 47 14.08 4.59 -2.81
C SER A 47 12.72 5.17 -3.25
N LEU A 48 12.43 5.07 -4.54
CA LEU A 48 11.14 5.49 -5.09
C LEU A 48 10.01 4.58 -4.62
N LEU A 49 10.26 3.27 -4.49
CA LEU A 49 9.26 2.32 -3.97
C LEU A 49 8.89 2.62 -2.52
N LEU A 50 9.86 2.94 -1.66
CA LEU A 50 9.61 3.38 -0.28
C LEU A 50 8.77 4.66 -0.24
N THR A 51 9.14 5.66 -1.05
CA THR A 51 8.36 6.92 -1.17
C THR A 51 6.92 6.63 -1.59
N ALA A 52 6.73 5.80 -2.61
CA ALA A 52 5.42 5.44 -3.11
C ALA A 52 4.59 4.67 -2.06
N GLY A 53 5.19 3.69 -1.38
CA GLY A 53 4.50 2.91 -0.34
C GLY A 53 4.03 3.76 0.85
N MET A 54 4.90 4.66 1.33
CA MET A 54 4.53 5.61 2.39
C MET A 54 3.45 6.59 1.93
N GLY A 55 3.59 7.16 0.72
CA GLY A 55 2.61 8.08 0.18
C GLY A 55 1.24 7.44 -0.05
N LEU A 56 1.16 6.25 -0.65
CA LEU A 56 -0.11 5.52 -0.80
C LEU A 56 -0.83 5.31 0.53
N SER A 57 -0.09 5.01 1.59
CA SER A 57 -0.67 4.82 2.92
C SER A 57 -1.13 6.15 3.55
N SER A 58 -0.35 7.23 3.39
CA SER A 58 -0.66 8.56 3.90
C SER A 58 -1.92 9.12 3.26
N GLU A 59 -1.94 9.21 1.92
CA GLU A 59 -3.06 9.81 1.18
C GLU A 59 -4.35 8.97 1.30
N GLY A 60 -4.22 7.64 1.33
CA GLY A 60 -5.33 6.75 1.67
C GLY A 60 -5.87 7.00 3.08
N GLY A 61 -5.00 7.32 4.04
CA GLY A 61 -5.34 7.73 5.39
C GLY A 61 -6.06 9.08 5.43
N GLU A 62 -5.60 10.08 4.68
CA GLU A 62 -6.24 11.41 4.59
C GLU A 62 -7.62 11.34 3.95
N PHE A 63 -7.75 10.58 2.85
CA PHE A 63 -9.07 10.27 2.27
C PHE A 63 -10.01 9.64 3.31
N ASN A 64 -9.53 8.62 4.01
CA ASN A 64 -10.33 7.91 5.02
C ASN A 64 -10.69 8.79 6.23
N GLU A 65 -9.81 9.72 6.62
CA GLU A 65 -10.10 10.69 7.71
C GLU A 65 -11.27 11.62 7.34
N ILE A 66 -11.37 12.05 6.08
CA ILE A 66 -12.51 12.83 5.59
C ILE A 66 -13.79 12.00 5.66
N VAL A 67 -13.74 10.74 5.16
CA VAL A 67 -14.89 9.81 5.21
C VAL A 67 -15.33 9.55 6.66
N LYS A 68 -14.39 9.31 7.57
CA LYS A 68 -14.67 9.14 8.99
C LYS A 68 -15.40 10.34 9.59
N LYS A 69 -14.98 11.55 9.26
CA LYS A 69 -15.64 12.78 9.73
C LYS A 69 -17.07 12.92 9.21
N LEU A 70 -17.31 12.55 7.96
CA LEU A 70 -18.66 12.53 7.38
C LEU A 70 -19.56 11.52 8.10
N VAL A 71 -19.07 10.27 8.26
CA VAL A 71 -19.90 9.17 8.77
C VAL A 71 -20.11 9.26 10.28
N PHE A 72 -19.06 9.55 11.04
CA PHE A 72 -19.10 9.41 12.50
C PHE A 72 -19.09 10.71 13.28
N GLN A 73 -18.76 11.85 12.64
CA GLN A 73 -18.65 13.13 13.32
C GLN A 73 -19.66 14.17 12.81
N GLY A 74 -20.61 13.78 11.95
CA GLY A 74 -21.68 14.65 11.46
C GLY A 74 -21.19 15.81 10.57
N LYS A 75 -19.98 15.72 9.99
CA LYS A 75 -19.49 16.73 9.05
C LYS A 75 -20.41 16.74 7.82
N GLN A 76 -20.89 17.92 7.43
CA GLN A 76 -21.77 18.06 6.27
C GLN A 76 -20.99 17.84 4.97
N TYR A 77 -21.56 17.03 4.07
CA TYR A 77 -21.02 16.89 2.71
C TYR A 77 -21.41 18.12 1.88
N ASN A 78 -20.45 18.72 1.23
CA ASN A 78 -20.60 19.88 0.36
C ASN A 78 -19.54 19.87 -0.76
N GLU A 79 -19.54 20.88 -1.63
CA GLU A 79 -18.58 20.95 -2.74
C GLU A 79 -17.12 21.08 -2.27
N ASP A 80 -16.84 21.71 -1.12
CA ASP A 80 -15.49 21.80 -0.57
C ASP A 80 -15.00 20.40 -0.14
N ILE A 81 -15.83 19.62 0.54
CA ILE A 81 -15.50 18.26 0.93
C ILE A 81 -15.28 17.36 -0.28
N LYS A 82 -16.14 17.48 -1.28
CA LYS A 82 -15.97 16.76 -2.55
C LYS A 82 -14.66 17.12 -3.24
N PHE A 83 -14.30 18.41 -3.25
CA PHE A 83 -13.02 18.88 -3.79
C PHE A 83 -11.82 18.33 -3.01
N HIS A 84 -11.87 18.31 -1.67
CA HIS A 84 -10.83 17.70 -0.86
C HIS A 84 -10.67 16.21 -1.18
N LEU A 85 -11.76 15.44 -1.22
CA LEU A 85 -11.72 14.02 -1.59
C LEU A 85 -11.14 13.80 -2.99
N MET A 86 -11.45 14.68 -3.94
CA MET A 86 -10.89 14.65 -5.30
C MET A 86 -9.35 14.84 -5.28
N ARG A 87 -8.84 15.73 -4.43
CA ARG A 87 -7.40 15.95 -4.30
C ARG A 87 -6.70 14.71 -3.74
N GLU A 88 -7.22 14.13 -2.66
CA GLU A 88 -6.64 12.91 -2.06
C GLU A 88 -6.61 11.75 -3.09
N LEU A 89 -7.66 11.61 -3.91
CA LEU A 89 -7.65 10.63 -5.01
C LEU A 89 -6.57 10.93 -6.04
N GLY A 90 -6.30 12.21 -6.34
CA GLY A 90 -5.22 12.63 -7.20
C GLY A 90 -3.85 12.27 -6.64
N ASP A 91 -3.65 12.51 -5.34
CA ASP A 91 -2.39 12.20 -4.65
C ASP A 91 -2.17 10.69 -4.52
N ILE A 92 -3.22 9.89 -4.29
CA ILE A 92 -3.15 8.42 -4.36
C ILE A 92 -2.68 7.95 -5.75
N ILE A 93 -3.23 8.50 -6.84
CA ILE A 93 -2.81 8.16 -8.22
C ILE A 93 -1.37 8.60 -8.49
N PHE A 94 -0.93 9.73 -7.95
CA PHE A 94 0.48 10.15 -8.04
C PHE A 94 1.42 9.11 -7.42
N TYR A 95 1.17 8.67 -6.19
CA TYR A 95 2.00 7.68 -5.53
C TYR A 95 1.86 6.28 -6.14
N TRP A 96 0.68 5.89 -6.58
CA TRP A 96 0.48 4.65 -7.34
C TRP A 96 1.30 4.63 -8.65
N THR A 97 1.31 5.74 -9.37
CA THR A 97 2.12 5.88 -10.59
C THR A 97 3.61 5.79 -10.28
N ASN A 98 4.06 6.39 -9.17
CA ASN A 98 5.44 6.26 -8.71
C ASN A 98 5.79 4.83 -8.31
N ALA A 99 4.85 4.06 -7.72
CA ALA A 99 5.05 2.63 -7.46
C ALA A 99 5.26 1.85 -8.77
N CYS A 100 4.43 2.08 -9.79
CA CYS A 100 4.63 1.47 -11.12
C CYS A 100 6.01 1.81 -11.70
N ARG A 101 6.41 3.09 -11.67
CA ARG A 101 7.73 3.55 -12.15
C ARG A 101 8.88 2.89 -11.39
N SER A 102 8.77 2.74 -10.08
CA SER A 102 9.81 2.13 -9.25
C SER A 102 10.08 0.66 -9.60
N LEU A 103 9.05 -0.02 -10.09
CA LEU A 103 9.08 -1.43 -10.49
C LEU A 103 9.27 -1.63 -12.01
N GLY A 104 9.41 -0.55 -12.79
CA GLY A 104 9.50 -0.62 -14.25
C GLY A 104 8.21 -1.13 -14.92
N LEU A 105 7.07 -0.98 -14.28
CA LEU A 105 5.77 -1.45 -14.78
C LEU A 105 5.06 -0.36 -15.62
N ASP A 106 4.44 -0.77 -16.70
CA ASP A 106 3.47 0.06 -17.42
C ASP A 106 2.17 0.15 -16.62
N PRO A 107 1.72 1.35 -16.20
CA PRO A 107 0.47 1.53 -15.46
C PRO A 107 -0.75 0.91 -16.16
N ASN A 108 -0.81 0.93 -17.49
CA ASN A 108 -1.91 0.33 -18.24
C ASN A 108 -1.92 -1.20 -18.08
N LYS A 109 -0.73 -1.82 -18.08
CA LYS A 109 -0.60 -3.27 -17.84
C LYS A 109 -1.02 -3.67 -16.43
N VAL A 110 -0.73 -2.83 -15.43
CA VAL A 110 -1.16 -3.06 -14.05
C VAL A 110 -2.68 -3.04 -13.95
N ILE A 111 -3.35 -2.08 -14.62
CA ILE A 111 -4.82 -2.01 -14.67
C ILE A 111 -5.40 -3.21 -15.43
N GLU A 112 -4.82 -3.57 -16.58
CA GLU A 112 -5.23 -4.72 -17.38
C GLU A 112 -5.20 -6.02 -16.56
N GLU A 113 -4.11 -6.24 -15.80
CA GLU A 113 -3.98 -7.40 -14.92
C GLU A 113 -5.03 -7.40 -13.80
N ASN A 114 -5.32 -6.24 -13.21
CA ASN A 114 -6.40 -6.14 -12.23
C ASN A 114 -7.77 -6.47 -12.83
N VAL A 115 -8.05 -6.01 -14.06
CA VAL A 115 -9.30 -6.36 -14.78
C VAL A 115 -9.39 -7.86 -15.02
N ASN A 116 -8.32 -8.48 -15.53
CA ASN A 116 -8.25 -9.93 -15.79
C ASN A 116 -8.48 -10.73 -14.49
N LYS A 117 -7.85 -10.33 -13.40
CA LYS A 117 -8.06 -10.94 -12.07
C LYS A 117 -9.51 -10.85 -11.63
N LEU A 118 -10.14 -9.67 -11.74
CA LEU A 118 -11.53 -9.47 -11.33
C LEU A 118 -12.52 -10.24 -12.23
N GLN A 119 -12.28 -10.30 -13.53
CA GLN A 119 -13.08 -11.11 -14.45
C GLN A 119 -12.98 -12.61 -14.14
N SER A 120 -11.79 -13.09 -13.80
CA SER A 120 -11.61 -14.48 -13.36
C SER A 120 -12.33 -14.77 -12.05
N ARG A 121 -12.36 -13.82 -11.11
CA ARG A 121 -13.06 -13.95 -9.81
C ARG A 121 -14.58 -13.87 -9.98
N TYR A 122 -15.06 -12.99 -10.84
CA TYR A 122 -16.48 -12.69 -11.08
C TYR A 122 -16.84 -12.92 -12.55
N PRO A 123 -16.90 -14.17 -13.03
CA PRO A 123 -17.12 -14.48 -14.44
C PRO A 123 -18.45 -13.96 -14.98
N ASP A 124 -19.45 -13.78 -14.12
CA ASP A 124 -20.76 -13.23 -14.49
C ASP A 124 -20.80 -11.69 -14.46
N GLY A 125 -19.65 -11.03 -14.22
CA GLY A 125 -19.52 -9.58 -14.13
C GLY A 125 -20.24 -8.95 -12.93
N LYS A 126 -20.62 -9.76 -11.92
CA LYS A 126 -21.35 -9.31 -10.72
C LYS A 126 -20.61 -9.72 -9.46
N PHE A 127 -20.59 -8.82 -8.47
CA PHE A 127 -20.07 -9.13 -7.15
C PHE A 127 -20.78 -10.34 -6.54
N ASN A 128 -19.99 -11.25 -5.98
CA ASN A 128 -20.46 -12.43 -5.27
C ASN A 128 -19.61 -12.62 -4.01
N ALA A 129 -20.23 -12.55 -2.83
CA ALA A 129 -19.53 -12.63 -1.55
C ALA A 129 -18.83 -13.98 -1.37
N PHE A 130 -19.44 -15.11 -1.80
CA PHE A 130 -18.81 -16.41 -1.73
C PHE A 130 -17.53 -16.47 -2.58
N GLN A 131 -17.54 -15.94 -3.80
CA GLN A 131 -16.35 -15.87 -4.68
C GLN A 131 -15.29 -14.92 -4.13
N SER A 132 -15.69 -13.85 -3.43
CA SER A 132 -14.78 -12.91 -2.76
C SER A 132 -14.01 -13.58 -1.62
N GLU A 133 -14.69 -14.41 -0.82
CA GLU A 133 -14.11 -15.10 0.34
C GLU A 133 -13.38 -16.40 -0.04
N ASN A 134 -13.77 -17.07 -1.13
CA ASN A 134 -13.21 -18.33 -1.60
C ASN A 134 -12.43 -18.12 -2.89
N ARG A 135 -11.24 -17.53 -2.77
CA ARG A 135 -10.36 -17.21 -3.90
C ARG A 135 -9.83 -18.47 -4.58
N LYS A 136 -9.71 -18.42 -5.91
CA LYS A 136 -9.07 -19.50 -6.68
C LYS A 136 -7.56 -19.54 -6.41
N GLN A 137 -6.94 -20.69 -6.60
CA GLN A 137 -5.50 -20.83 -6.52
C GLN A 137 -4.83 -19.86 -7.53
N GLY A 138 -3.91 -19.02 -7.05
CA GLY A 138 -3.24 -17.99 -7.85
C GLY A 138 -3.90 -16.59 -7.82
N ASP A 139 -5.08 -16.44 -7.22
CA ASP A 139 -5.72 -15.15 -6.95
C ASP A 139 -5.35 -14.70 -5.52
N LEU A 140 -4.16 -14.09 -5.39
CA LEU A 140 -3.58 -13.62 -4.12
C LEU A 140 -4.23 -12.29 -3.65
#